data_254bd377fa43659f1201623166e69fcf
#
_entry.id   254bd377fa43659f1201623166e69fcf
#
_cell.length_a   1.000
_cell.length_b   1.000
_cell.length_c   1.000
_cell.angle_alpha   90.00
_cell.angle_beta   90.00
_cell.angle_gamma   90.00
#
_symmetry.space_group_name_H-M   'P 1'
#
loop_
_entity.id
_entity.type
_entity.pdbx_description
1 polymer ?
#
loop_
_entity_poly.entity_id
_entity_poly.type
_entity_poly.pdbx_seq_one_letter_code
_entity_poly.pdbx_strand_id
1 'polypeptide(L)'
;DNVFFQKLPKLINSKAVAFGMMRKFGKSSENDPGLNAVLNSGVSTVCLVGKSWDFHVKNALKIPLNKNLDMISDTIEFASKRVDEVLFDAEHFFDGYKNNKEYSLNSIKRAYDAGANWIILCDTNGGTLPHELGNIFNRVKKVIPESMIGVHFHNDTDNATYNSLESIRHGITQVQGTFNGLGERCGNANLINVAANAILKMGFECSLKKKIH
;
A
#
# COMPACT_ATOMS: atom_id res chain seq x y z
N ASP A 1 7.72 4.29 -17.19
CA ASP A 1 7.92 4.91 -18.52
C ASP A 1 8.20 6.39 -18.35
N ASN A 2 9.46 6.82 -18.59
CA ASN A 2 9.89 8.21 -18.43
C ASN A 2 9.06 9.17 -19.30
N VAL A 3 8.65 8.73 -20.50
CA VAL A 3 7.85 9.56 -21.43
C VAL A 3 6.46 9.85 -20.84
N PHE A 4 5.87 8.91 -20.13
CA PHE A 4 4.59 9.11 -19.45
C PHE A 4 4.69 10.21 -18.39
N PHE A 5 5.67 10.12 -17.50
CA PHE A 5 5.84 11.11 -16.42
C PHE A 5 6.22 12.50 -16.94
N GLN A 6 7.00 12.58 -18.01
CA GLN A 6 7.34 13.86 -18.65
C GLN A 6 6.13 14.56 -19.30
N LYS A 7 5.10 13.80 -19.70
CA LYS A 7 3.89 14.31 -20.35
C LYS A 7 2.71 14.48 -19.38
N LEU A 8 2.91 14.23 -18.08
CA LEU A 8 1.84 14.42 -17.10
C LEU A 8 1.36 15.88 -17.08
N PRO A 9 0.05 16.14 -17.19
CA PRO A 9 -0.48 17.47 -17.00
C PRO A 9 -0.26 17.92 -15.55
N LYS A 10 -0.24 19.22 -15.32
CA LYS A 10 -0.20 19.77 -13.97
C LYS A 10 -1.49 19.38 -13.23
N LEU A 11 -1.37 18.55 -12.22
CA LEU A 11 -2.47 18.15 -11.36
C LEU A 11 -2.71 19.22 -10.29
N ILE A 12 -3.97 19.68 -10.13
CA ILE A 12 -4.31 20.76 -9.20
C ILE A 12 -4.71 20.22 -7.83
N ASN A 13 -5.49 19.12 -7.80
CA ASN A 13 -6.10 18.56 -6.58
C ASN A 13 -5.67 17.11 -6.31
N SER A 14 -4.61 16.65 -6.97
CA SER A 14 -4.10 15.29 -6.83
C SER A 14 -2.59 15.26 -7.06
N LYS A 15 -1.95 14.20 -6.59
CA LYS A 15 -0.54 13.93 -6.83
C LYS A 15 -0.39 12.71 -7.74
N ALA A 16 0.56 12.75 -8.67
CA ALA A 16 0.99 11.56 -9.37
C ALA A 16 1.92 10.77 -8.47
N VAL A 17 1.75 9.44 -8.46
CA VAL A 17 2.57 8.52 -7.67
C VAL A 17 3.28 7.57 -8.63
N ALA A 18 4.61 7.49 -8.59
CA ALA A 18 5.34 6.48 -9.32
C ALA A 18 5.36 5.18 -8.49
N PHE A 19 5.04 4.07 -9.14
CA PHE A 19 4.90 2.76 -8.51
C PHE A 19 6.03 1.83 -8.94
N GLY A 20 6.60 1.08 -8.01
CA GLY A 20 7.59 0.05 -8.31
C GLY A 20 7.94 -0.84 -7.14
N MET A 21 8.86 -1.76 -7.40
CA MET A 21 9.34 -2.69 -6.37
C MET A 21 10.46 -2.06 -5.53
N MET A 22 10.63 -2.54 -4.31
CA MET A 22 11.86 -2.32 -3.55
C MET A 22 13.07 -2.84 -4.32
N ARG A 23 14.28 -2.45 -3.89
CA ARG A 23 15.53 -2.98 -4.44
C ARG A 23 15.56 -4.51 -4.46
N LYS A 24 16.22 -5.08 -5.44
CA LYS A 24 16.43 -6.53 -5.55
C LYS A 24 17.50 -6.99 -4.55
N PHE A 25 17.35 -8.21 -4.05
CA PHE A 25 18.39 -8.84 -3.25
C PHE A 25 19.72 -8.92 -4.04
N GLY A 26 20.82 -8.67 -3.35
CA GLY A 26 22.16 -8.64 -3.96
C GLY A 26 22.53 -7.31 -4.63
N LYS A 27 21.62 -6.31 -4.65
CA LYS A 27 21.91 -4.93 -5.11
C LYS A 27 21.77 -3.94 -3.97
N SER A 28 22.55 -2.87 -3.98
CA SER A 28 22.29 -1.71 -3.13
C SER A 28 21.14 -0.89 -3.71
N SER A 29 20.50 -0.05 -2.91
CA SER A 29 19.44 0.87 -3.37
C SER A 29 19.94 1.83 -4.46
N GLU A 30 21.19 2.24 -4.38
CA GLU A 30 21.84 3.12 -5.38
C GLU A 30 22.03 2.43 -6.75
N ASN A 31 22.29 1.13 -6.75
CA ASN A 31 22.63 0.36 -7.94
C ASN A 31 21.45 -0.47 -8.48
N ASP A 32 20.24 -0.31 -7.94
CA ASP A 32 19.06 -0.99 -8.47
C ASP A 32 18.41 -0.12 -9.56
N PRO A 33 18.45 -0.57 -10.84
CA PRO A 33 17.91 0.24 -11.93
C PRO A 33 16.39 0.38 -11.88
N GLY A 34 15.66 -0.60 -11.32
CA GLY A 34 14.21 -0.53 -11.15
C GLY A 34 13.81 0.52 -10.13
N LEU A 35 14.45 0.51 -8.96
CA LEU A 35 14.24 1.52 -7.93
C LEU A 35 14.62 2.91 -8.43
N ASN A 36 15.79 3.04 -9.07
CA ASN A 36 16.22 4.31 -9.61
C ASN A 36 15.29 4.86 -10.70
N ALA A 37 14.71 4.01 -11.54
CA ALA A 37 13.72 4.43 -12.53
C ALA A 37 12.45 5.02 -11.87
N VAL A 38 12.03 4.49 -10.73
CA VAL A 38 10.91 5.04 -9.95
C VAL A 38 11.28 6.38 -9.31
N LEU A 39 12.41 6.45 -8.63
CA LEU A 39 12.87 7.65 -7.94
C LEU A 39 13.20 8.81 -8.90
N ASN A 40 13.63 8.51 -10.12
CA ASN A 40 13.95 9.49 -11.16
C ASN A 40 12.77 9.75 -12.12
N SER A 41 11.56 9.34 -11.77
CA SER A 41 10.36 9.57 -12.59
C SER A 41 9.94 11.03 -12.71
N GLY A 42 10.44 11.90 -11.84
CA GLY A 42 10.12 13.33 -11.81
C GLY A 42 8.87 13.68 -10.98
N VAL A 43 8.24 12.71 -10.32
CA VAL A 43 7.18 12.97 -9.35
C VAL A 43 7.72 13.01 -7.92
N SER A 44 7.02 13.73 -7.04
CA SER A 44 7.44 13.92 -5.65
C SER A 44 6.98 12.80 -4.70
N THR A 45 6.14 11.88 -5.18
CA THR A 45 5.57 10.79 -4.38
C THR A 45 5.82 9.46 -5.07
N VAL A 46 6.28 8.48 -4.30
CA VAL A 46 6.52 7.11 -4.80
C VAL A 46 5.82 6.07 -3.92
N CYS A 47 5.39 4.98 -4.54
CA CYS A 47 4.85 3.81 -3.85
C CYS A 47 5.75 2.61 -4.13
N LEU A 48 6.30 2.00 -3.09
CA LEU A 48 7.26 0.90 -3.16
C LEU A 48 6.69 -0.37 -2.55
N VAL A 49 6.67 -1.44 -3.34
CA VAL A 49 6.10 -2.73 -2.93
C VAL A 49 7.16 -3.62 -2.30
N GLY A 50 6.86 -4.16 -1.12
CA GLY A 50 7.72 -5.12 -0.44
C GLY A 50 6.97 -6.33 0.12
N LYS A 51 7.65 -7.47 0.18
CA LYS A 51 7.07 -8.72 0.67
C LYS A 51 6.88 -8.67 2.19
N SER A 52 5.63 -8.83 2.63
CA SER A 52 5.24 -8.83 4.05
C SER A 52 4.73 -10.20 4.54
N TRP A 53 4.76 -11.21 3.69
CA TRP A 53 4.46 -12.59 4.01
C TRP A 53 5.73 -13.45 3.97
N ASP A 54 6.07 -14.09 5.09
CA ASP A 54 7.30 -14.91 5.22
C ASP A 54 7.35 -16.08 4.24
N PHE A 55 6.18 -16.64 3.87
CA PHE A 55 6.10 -17.67 2.83
C PHE A 55 6.67 -17.18 1.50
N HIS A 56 6.34 -15.97 1.05
CA HIS A 56 6.86 -15.40 -0.19
C HIS A 56 8.34 -15.06 -0.10
N VAL A 57 8.82 -14.63 1.06
CA VAL A 57 10.26 -14.38 1.26
C VAL A 57 11.06 -15.66 1.15
N LYS A 58 10.58 -16.75 1.79
CA LYS A 58 11.27 -18.06 1.77
C LYS A 58 11.20 -18.74 0.40
N ASN A 59 10.03 -18.69 -0.27
CA ASN A 59 9.76 -19.52 -1.45
C ASN A 59 9.91 -18.76 -2.78
N ALA A 60 9.56 -17.48 -2.83
CA ALA A 60 9.68 -16.67 -4.05
C ALA A 60 11.02 -15.93 -4.10
N LEU A 61 11.37 -15.19 -3.04
CA LEU A 61 12.67 -14.49 -2.99
C LEU A 61 13.83 -15.43 -2.67
N LYS A 62 13.58 -16.53 -1.95
CA LYS A 62 14.58 -17.52 -1.50
C LYS A 62 15.72 -16.90 -0.68
N ILE A 63 15.37 -15.99 0.22
CA ILE A 63 16.31 -15.28 1.09
C ILE A 63 15.91 -15.42 2.57
N PRO A 64 16.84 -15.20 3.51
CA PRO A 64 16.51 -15.14 4.93
C PRO A 64 15.54 -13.99 5.24
N LEU A 65 14.64 -14.20 6.20
CA LEU A 65 13.60 -13.23 6.59
C LEU A 65 14.20 -11.88 7.02
N ASN A 66 15.27 -11.90 7.80
CA ASN A 66 15.96 -10.70 8.24
C ASN A 66 16.52 -9.88 7.05
N LYS A 67 16.98 -10.54 5.99
CA LYS A 67 17.48 -9.87 4.79
C LYS A 67 16.38 -9.12 4.05
N ASN A 68 15.15 -9.66 4.01
CA ASN A 68 14.03 -8.92 3.46
C ASN A 68 13.66 -7.70 4.34
N LEU A 69 13.70 -7.83 5.66
CA LEU A 69 13.49 -6.71 6.58
C LEU A 69 14.56 -5.61 6.40
N ASP A 70 15.82 -6.00 6.23
CA ASP A 70 16.91 -5.06 5.92
C ASP A 70 16.67 -4.35 4.57
N MET A 71 16.24 -5.11 3.54
CA MET A 71 15.90 -4.52 2.23
C MET A 71 14.76 -3.50 2.32
N ILE A 72 13.73 -3.76 3.13
CA ILE A 72 12.65 -2.80 3.38
C ILE A 72 13.23 -1.52 3.98
N SER A 73 13.98 -1.62 5.08
CA SER A 73 14.56 -0.45 5.74
C SER A 73 15.48 0.34 4.80
N ASP A 74 16.44 -0.32 4.17
CA ASP A 74 17.42 0.32 3.28
C ASP A 74 16.74 1.03 2.11
N THR A 75 15.71 0.41 1.51
CA THR A 75 15.03 0.97 0.35
C THR A 75 14.20 2.19 0.73
N ILE A 76 13.43 2.10 1.81
CA ILE A 76 12.58 3.20 2.27
C ILE A 76 13.44 4.37 2.74
N GLU A 77 14.49 4.13 3.53
CA GLU A 77 15.41 5.19 3.96
C GLU A 77 16.11 5.88 2.78
N PHE A 78 16.49 5.10 1.76
CA PHE A 78 17.10 5.66 0.54
C PHE A 78 16.12 6.50 -0.26
N ALA A 79 14.86 6.07 -0.37
CA ALA A 79 13.81 6.79 -1.09
C ALA A 79 13.38 8.07 -0.35
N SER A 80 13.20 8.02 0.98
CA SER A 80 12.75 9.16 1.79
C SER A 80 13.71 10.36 1.78
N LYS A 81 14.98 10.15 1.41
CA LYS A 81 15.98 11.21 1.21
C LYS A 81 15.93 11.85 -0.19
N ARG A 82 15.09 11.35 -1.11
CA ARG A 82 15.07 11.73 -2.53
C ARG A 82 13.74 12.24 -3.06
N VAL A 83 12.66 11.87 -2.39
CA VAL A 83 11.30 12.29 -2.74
C VAL A 83 10.57 12.82 -1.50
N ASP A 84 9.51 13.59 -1.69
CA ASP A 84 8.77 14.22 -0.59
C ASP A 84 7.93 13.22 0.20
N GLU A 85 7.44 12.16 -0.48
CA GLU A 85 6.51 11.21 0.13
C GLU A 85 6.75 9.79 -0.38
N VAL A 86 6.89 8.86 0.56
CA VAL A 86 7.09 7.43 0.28
C VAL A 86 5.94 6.62 0.87
N LEU A 87 5.25 5.87 0.03
CA LEU A 87 4.27 4.86 0.42
C LEU A 87 4.94 3.48 0.38
N PHE A 88 4.67 2.66 1.37
CA PHE A 88 5.09 1.26 1.40
C PHE A 88 3.87 0.35 1.28
N ASP A 89 3.73 -0.33 0.14
CA ASP A 89 2.72 -1.38 -0.06
C ASP A 89 3.24 -2.70 0.52
N ALA A 90 2.66 -3.09 1.65
CA ALA A 90 2.98 -4.32 2.36
C ALA A 90 2.28 -5.51 1.67
N GLU A 91 2.91 -6.05 0.61
CA GLU A 91 2.32 -7.07 -0.24
C GLU A 91 2.02 -8.36 0.53
N HIS A 92 0.80 -8.90 0.36
CA HIS A 92 0.26 -10.05 1.10
C HIS A 92 0.27 -9.88 2.62
N PHE A 93 0.07 -8.66 3.12
CA PHE A 93 0.10 -8.39 4.56
C PHE A 93 -0.91 -9.23 5.32
N PHE A 94 -2.15 -9.33 4.86
CA PHE A 94 -3.20 -10.05 5.56
C PHE A 94 -2.94 -11.56 5.62
N ASP A 95 -2.47 -12.16 4.52
CA ASP A 95 -2.04 -13.57 4.50
C ASP A 95 -0.86 -13.80 5.45
N GLY A 96 0.12 -12.93 5.37
CA GLY A 96 1.29 -12.99 6.23
C GLY A 96 0.91 -12.85 7.71
N TYR A 97 0.03 -11.91 8.03
CA TYR A 97 -0.45 -11.70 9.39
C TYR A 97 -1.17 -12.94 9.97
N LYS A 98 -2.01 -13.61 9.16
CA LYS A 98 -2.69 -14.84 9.56
C LYS A 98 -1.74 -16.00 9.81
N ASN A 99 -0.66 -16.10 9.03
CA ASN A 99 0.31 -17.19 9.10
C ASN A 99 1.48 -16.93 10.05
N ASN A 100 2.06 -15.73 10.00
CA ASN A 100 3.19 -15.30 10.83
C ASN A 100 3.04 -13.84 11.20
N LYS A 101 2.19 -13.60 12.20
CA LYS A 101 1.84 -12.27 12.68
C LYS A 101 3.05 -11.40 13.02
N GLU A 102 4.02 -11.98 13.72
CA GLU A 102 5.20 -11.26 14.17
C GLU A 102 6.03 -10.75 12.99
N TYR A 103 6.25 -11.58 11.99
CA TYR A 103 7.00 -11.20 10.80
C TYR A 103 6.30 -10.06 10.03
N SER A 104 4.99 -10.20 9.79
CA SER A 104 4.23 -9.18 9.05
C SER A 104 4.16 -7.84 9.80
N LEU A 105 4.00 -7.86 11.11
CA LEU A 105 4.07 -6.64 11.92
C LEU A 105 5.48 -6.03 11.90
N ASN A 106 6.53 -6.84 11.93
CA ASN A 106 7.90 -6.36 11.81
C ASN A 106 8.19 -5.74 10.45
N SER A 107 7.64 -6.28 9.34
CA SER A 107 7.85 -5.72 8.01
C SER A 107 7.31 -4.28 7.90
N ILE A 108 6.10 -4.03 8.39
CA ILE A 108 5.50 -2.69 8.38
C ILE A 108 6.19 -1.74 9.37
N LYS A 109 6.62 -2.25 10.52
CA LYS A 109 7.40 -1.47 11.50
C LYS A 109 8.73 -1.01 10.90
N ARG A 110 9.44 -1.88 10.18
CA ARG A 110 10.69 -1.54 9.50
C ARG A 110 10.50 -0.44 8.44
N ALA A 111 9.42 -0.50 7.67
CA ALA A 111 9.11 0.54 6.70
C ALA A 111 8.79 1.88 7.39
N TYR A 112 8.00 1.85 8.47
CA TYR A 112 7.67 3.02 9.26
C TYR A 112 8.92 3.68 9.88
N ASP A 113 9.75 2.89 10.57
CA ASP A 113 10.97 3.37 11.22
C ASP A 113 11.99 3.93 10.21
N ALA A 114 11.96 3.45 8.98
CA ALA A 114 12.82 3.92 7.89
C ALA A 114 12.29 5.19 7.18
N GLY A 115 11.12 5.71 7.59
CA GLY A 115 10.60 6.98 7.11
C GLY A 115 9.53 6.91 6.02
N ALA A 116 8.83 5.77 5.87
CA ALA A 116 7.63 5.72 5.04
C ALA A 116 6.55 6.65 5.62
N ASN A 117 5.90 7.43 4.76
CA ASN A 117 4.81 8.33 5.13
C ASN A 117 3.48 7.59 5.24
N TRP A 118 3.31 6.53 4.45
CA TRP A 118 2.13 5.67 4.44
C TRP A 118 2.53 4.21 4.43
N ILE A 119 1.81 3.40 5.19
CA ILE A 119 1.92 1.95 5.22
C ILE A 119 0.60 1.37 4.73
N ILE A 120 0.64 0.78 3.55
CA ILE A 120 -0.55 0.23 2.89
C ILE A 120 -0.61 -1.28 3.15
N LEU A 121 -1.64 -1.71 3.84
CA LEU A 121 -1.88 -3.13 4.10
C LEU A 121 -2.59 -3.75 2.89
N CYS A 122 -1.92 -4.66 2.18
CA CYS A 122 -2.44 -5.24 0.96
C CYS A 122 -3.07 -6.62 1.22
N ASP A 123 -4.33 -6.77 0.84
CA ASP A 123 -5.02 -8.06 0.70
C ASP A 123 -4.85 -8.58 -0.73
N THR A 124 -3.62 -8.98 -1.05
CA THR A 124 -3.19 -9.30 -2.42
C THR A 124 -3.93 -10.51 -2.99
N ASN A 125 -4.34 -11.47 -2.16
CA ASN A 125 -5.16 -12.62 -2.56
C ASN A 125 -6.68 -12.32 -2.51
N GLY A 126 -7.10 -11.17 -1.97
CA GLY A 126 -8.52 -10.82 -1.84
C GLY A 126 -9.31 -11.78 -0.95
N GLY A 127 -8.64 -12.46 -0.01
CA GLY A 127 -9.22 -13.52 0.82
C GLY A 127 -9.59 -13.10 2.24
N THR A 128 -9.43 -11.82 2.60
CA THR A 128 -9.75 -11.34 3.95
C THR A 128 -11.24 -11.06 4.09
N LEU A 129 -11.84 -11.61 5.15
CA LEU A 129 -13.25 -11.38 5.44
C LEU A 129 -13.43 -10.15 6.35
N PRO A 130 -14.55 -9.42 6.22
CA PRO A 130 -14.77 -8.15 6.93
C PRO A 130 -14.63 -8.24 8.46
N HIS A 131 -15.10 -9.31 9.06
CA HIS A 131 -15.06 -9.49 10.52
C HIS A 131 -13.65 -9.69 11.09
N GLU A 132 -12.65 -9.97 10.24
CA GLU A 132 -11.25 -10.14 10.65
C GLU A 132 -10.55 -8.77 10.85
N LEU A 133 -11.01 -7.74 10.13
CA LEU A 133 -10.30 -6.45 9.98
C LEU A 133 -10.10 -5.73 11.32
N GLY A 134 -11.13 -5.67 12.16
CA GLY A 134 -11.06 -4.94 13.42
C GLY A 134 -9.96 -5.46 14.34
N ASN A 135 -9.81 -6.77 14.46
CA ASN A 135 -8.75 -7.39 15.26
C ASN A 135 -7.35 -7.11 14.66
N ILE A 136 -7.23 -7.15 13.35
CA ILE A 136 -5.96 -6.90 12.64
C ILE A 136 -5.56 -5.43 12.85
N PHE A 137 -6.45 -4.47 12.59
CA PHE A 137 -6.17 -3.05 12.76
C PHE A 137 -5.82 -2.68 14.20
N ASN A 138 -6.50 -3.26 15.19
CA ASN A 138 -6.17 -3.05 16.60
C ASN A 138 -4.74 -3.49 16.96
N ARG A 139 -4.17 -4.46 16.24
CA ARG A 139 -2.78 -4.87 16.43
C ARG A 139 -1.81 -3.98 15.65
N VAL A 140 -2.15 -3.62 14.40
CA VAL A 140 -1.33 -2.73 13.56
C VAL A 140 -1.16 -1.37 14.23
N LYS A 141 -2.23 -0.79 14.76
CA LYS A 141 -2.22 0.50 15.48
C LYS A 141 -1.33 0.54 16.73
N LYS A 142 -0.96 -0.62 17.28
CA LYS A 142 0.04 -0.72 18.36
C LYS A 142 1.49 -0.65 17.86
N VAL A 143 1.71 -0.75 16.56
CA VAL A 143 3.03 -0.83 15.94
C VAL A 143 3.36 0.44 15.14
N ILE A 144 2.35 1.00 14.46
CA ILE A 144 2.46 2.21 13.65
C ILE A 144 1.27 3.14 13.93
N PRO A 145 1.41 4.47 13.75
CA PRO A 145 0.32 5.43 13.95
C PRO A 145 -0.86 5.17 13.00
N GLU A 146 -2.07 5.27 13.52
CA GLU A 146 -3.31 5.10 12.74
C GLU A 146 -3.39 6.02 11.52
N SER A 147 -2.95 7.27 11.68
CA SER A 147 -2.96 8.28 10.62
C SER A 147 -2.07 7.96 9.42
N MET A 148 -1.22 6.94 9.53
CA MET A 148 -0.28 6.51 8.48
C MET A 148 -0.68 5.18 7.84
N ILE A 149 -1.85 4.63 8.19
CA ILE A 149 -2.31 3.35 7.67
C ILE A 149 -3.23 3.57 6.47
N GLY A 150 -2.90 2.89 5.38
CA GLY A 150 -3.77 2.72 4.22
C GLY A 150 -4.12 1.25 3.97
N VAL A 151 -5.03 1.01 3.06
CA VAL A 151 -5.45 -0.33 2.66
C VAL A 151 -5.58 -0.48 1.15
N HIS A 152 -5.32 -1.71 0.68
CA HIS A 152 -5.48 -2.11 -0.72
C HIS A 152 -6.11 -3.52 -0.76
N PHE A 153 -7.32 -3.63 -1.29
CA PHE A 153 -8.03 -4.90 -1.35
C PHE A 153 -8.27 -5.35 -2.78
N HIS A 154 -7.90 -6.60 -3.09
CA HIS A 154 -8.36 -7.32 -4.27
C HIS A 154 -9.75 -7.93 -4.02
N ASN A 155 -10.48 -8.23 -5.11
CA ASN A 155 -11.91 -8.55 -5.06
C ASN A 155 -12.25 -10.03 -5.26
N ASP A 156 -11.31 -10.93 -4.99
CA ASP A 156 -11.47 -12.36 -5.27
C ASP A 156 -12.61 -13.02 -4.47
N THR A 157 -12.94 -12.51 -3.29
CA THR A 157 -14.08 -12.94 -2.47
C THR A 157 -15.26 -11.97 -2.54
N ASP A 158 -15.26 -11.02 -3.50
CA ASP A 158 -16.27 -9.96 -3.66
C ASP A 158 -16.43 -9.02 -2.44
N ASN A 159 -15.40 -8.94 -1.59
CA ASN A 159 -15.42 -8.12 -0.38
C ASN A 159 -14.58 -6.84 -0.47
N ALA A 160 -13.87 -6.57 -1.57
CA ALA A 160 -12.90 -5.47 -1.62
C ALA A 160 -13.52 -4.09 -1.29
N THR A 161 -14.68 -3.78 -1.87
CA THR A 161 -15.39 -2.52 -1.58
C THR A 161 -15.85 -2.47 -0.12
N TYR A 162 -16.44 -3.57 0.39
CA TYR A 162 -16.91 -3.59 1.78
C TYR A 162 -15.75 -3.53 2.77
N ASN A 163 -14.67 -4.28 2.55
CA ASN A 163 -13.47 -4.22 3.36
C ASN A 163 -12.85 -2.82 3.40
N SER A 164 -12.89 -2.09 2.27
CA SER A 164 -12.45 -0.69 2.22
C SER A 164 -13.32 0.22 3.10
N LEU A 165 -14.64 0.07 3.03
CA LEU A 165 -15.57 0.84 3.85
C LEU A 165 -15.46 0.49 5.34
N GLU A 166 -15.30 -0.79 5.66
CA GLU A 166 -15.08 -1.24 7.04
C GLU A 166 -13.75 -0.72 7.59
N SER A 167 -12.71 -0.66 6.75
CA SER A 167 -11.43 -0.03 7.12
C SER A 167 -11.62 1.45 7.49
N ILE A 168 -12.38 2.21 6.70
CA ILE A 168 -12.72 3.61 7.00
C ILE A 168 -13.45 3.73 8.35
N ARG A 169 -14.39 2.83 8.67
CA ARG A 169 -15.07 2.79 9.98
C ARG A 169 -14.11 2.54 11.14
N HIS A 170 -13.03 1.82 10.87
CA HIS A 170 -11.95 1.61 11.83
C HIS A 170 -10.92 2.74 11.86
N GLY A 171 -11.16 3.88 11.21
CA GLY A 171 -10.31 5.06 11.25
C GLY A 171 -9.16 5.05 10.22
N ILE A 172 -9.15 4.14 9.28
CA ILE A 172 -8.17 4.14 8.20
C ILE A 172 -8.52 5.25 7.21
N THR A 173 -7.54 6.08 6.86
CA THR A 173 -7.76 7.32 6.11
C THR A 173 -7.33 7.27 4.65
N GLN A 174 -6.63 6.20 4.24
CA GLN A 174 -6.24 6.00 2.86
C GLN A 174 -6.75 4.66 2.32
N VAL A 175 -7.37 4.70 1.14
CA VAL A 175 -7.85 3.53 0.42
C VAL A 175 -7.29 3.56 -1.00
N GLN A 176 -6.58 2.51 -1.39
CA GLN A 176 -6.20 2.28 -2.77
C GLN A 176 -7.27 1.40 -3.46
N GLY A 177 -7.53 1.68 -4.71
CA GLY A 177 -8.47 0.94 -5.55
C GLY A 177 -8.44 1.47 -6.97
N THR A 178 -9.39 1.06 -7.79
CA THR A 178 -9.45 1.47 -9.20
C THR A 178 -10.85 1.92 -9.59
N PHE A 179 -10.94 2.71 -10.66
CA PHE A 179 -12.22 3.02 -11.26
C PHE A 179 -12.87 1.74 -11.81
N ASN A 180 -14.15 1.55 -11.50
CA ASN A 180 -14.93 0.35 -11.86
C ASN A 180 -14.36 -0.98 -11.31
N GLY A 181 -13.43 -0.93 -10.34
CA GLY A 181 -12.82 -2.13 -9.78
C GLY A 181 -11.90 -2.89 -10.73
N LEU A 182 -11.44 -2.27 -11.81
CA LEU A 182 -10.54 -2.93 -12.78
C LEU A 182 -9.24 -3.35 -12.10
N GLY A 183 -8.75 -4.53 -12.43
CA GLY A 183 -7.49 -5.06 -11.86
C GLY A 183 -7.27 -6.52 -12.18
N GLU A 184 -6.29 -7.11 -11.52
CA GLU A 184 -5.94 -8.51 -11.68
C GLU A 184 -7.08 -9.44 -11.22
N ARG A 185 -7.24 -10.57 -11.89
CA ARG A 185 -8.22 -11.63 -11.58
C ARG A 185 -9.66 -11.07 -11.49
N CYS A 186 -10.22 -11.00 -10.27
CA CYS A 186 -11.57 -10.49 -10.01
C CYS A 186 -11.62 -8.96 -9.80
N GLY A 187 -10.48 -8.28 -9.89
CA GLY A 187 -10.37 -6.83 -9.77
C GLY A 187 -9.96 -6.34 -8.39
N ASN A 188 -10.12 -5.03 -8.19
CA ASN A 188 -9.79 -4.28 -6.98
C ASN A 188 -11.05 -3.67 -6.34
N ALA A 189 -10.89 -3.02 -5.20
CA ALA A 189 -11.94 -2.17 -4.64
C ALA A 189 -12.38 -1.11 -5.68
N ASN A 190 -13.69 -1.04 -5.94
CA ASN A 190 -14.23 -0.04 -6.85
C ASN A 190 -14.31 1.33 -6.15
N LEU A 191 -13.40 2.24 -6.49
CA LEU A 191 -13.31 3.56 -5.86
C LEU A 191 -14.58 4.41 -6.04
N ILE A 192 -15.36 4.22 -7.11
CA ILE A 192 -16.64 4.91 -7.29
C ILE A 192 -17.60 4.48 -6.18
N ASN A 193 -17.71 3.17 -5.94
CA ASN A 193 -18.59 2.63 -4.91
C ASN A 193 -18.09 2.98 -3.50
N VAL A 194 -16.77 2.91 -3.27
CA VAL A 194 -16.17 3.31 -1.98
C VAL A 194 -16.48 4.77 -1.69
N ALA A 195 -16.20 5.69 -2.62
CA ALA A 195 -16.44 7.12 -2.44
C ALA A 195 -17.94 7.43 -2.26
N ALA A 196 -18.81 6.88 -3.10
CA ALA A 196 -20.25 7.11 -3.00
C ALA A 196 -20.81 6.65 -1.65
N ASN A 197 -20.44 5.45 -1.17
CA ASN A 197 -20.90 4.96 0.13
C ASN A 197 -20.31 5.76 1.29
N ALA A 198 -19.03 6.08 1.27
CA ALA A 198 -18.40 6.88 2.31
C ALA A 198 -19.10 8.25 2.45
N ILE A 199 -19.42 8.92 1.34
CA ILE A 199 -20.05 10.23 1.33
C ILE A 199 -21.55 10.15 1.65
N LEU A 200 -22.31 9.32 0.91
CA LEU A 200 -23.78 9.32 0.95
C LEU A 200 -24.36 8.49 2.11
N LYS A 201 -23.67 7.45 2.55
CA LYS A 201 -24.17 6.53 3.57
C LYS A 201 -23.44 6.65 4.92
N MET A 202 -22.15 6.99 4.90
CA MET A 202 -21.36 7.10 6.12
C MET A 202 -21.16 8.55 6.58
N GLY A 203 -21.53 9.54 5.76
CA GLY A 203 -21.50 10.96 6.12
C GLY A 203 -20.10 11.60 6.09
N PHE A 204 -19.11 10.96 5.45
CA PHE A 204 -17.78 11.54 5.34
C PHE A 204 -17.78 12.76 4.41
N GLU A 205 -17.03 13.76 4.79
CA GLU A 205 -16.80 14.93 3.94
C GLU A 205 -15.70 14.64 2.92
N CYS A 206 -15.98 14.93 1.66
CA CYS A 206 -15.02 14.73 0.57
C CYS A 206 -15.22 15.86 -0.47
N SER A 207 -14.13 16.23 -1.13
CA SER A 207 -14.17 17.22 -2.23
C SER A 207 -15.10 16.82 -3.39
N LEU A 208 -15.40 15.51 -3.51
CA LEU A 208 -16.32 14.98 -4.51
C LEU A 208 -17.80 15.18 -4.15
N LYS A 209 -18.16 15.53 -2.90
CA LYS A 209 -19.56 15.66 -2.43
C LYS A 209 -20.41 16.58 -3.32
N LYS A 210 -19.83 17.65 -3.83
CA LYS A 210 -20.50 18.60 -4.73
C LYS A 210 -20.71 18.10 -6.17
N LYS A 211 -20.18 16.94 -6.52
CA LYS A 211 -20.20 16.37 -7.88
C LYS A 211 -20.94 15.02 -7.96
N ILE A 212 -21.50 14.54 -6.85
CA ILE A 212 -22.28 13.29 -6.76
C ILE A 212 -23.79 13.62 -6.78
N HIS A 213 -24.23 14.41 -7.76
CA HIS A 213 -25.66 14.69 -7.99
C HIS A 213 -26.03 14.36 -9.41
#